data_ea2ebd868b27f24228eb974a60dd5054
#
_entry.id   ea2ebd868b27f24228eb974a60dd5054
#
_cell.length_a   1.000
_cell.length_b   1.000
_cell.length_c   1.000
_cell.angle_alpha   90.00
_cell.angle_beta   90.00
_cell.angle_gamma   90.00
#
_symmetry.space_group_name_H-M   'P 1'
#
loop_
_entity.id
_entity.type
_entity.pdbx_description
1 polymer ?
#
loop_
_entity_poly.entity_id
_entity_poly.type
_entity_poly.pdbx_seq_one_letter_code
_entity_poly.pdbx_strand_id
1 'polypeptide(L)'
;LDATNVIAAPACAVITNIGLDHTEILGDTLAQIAREKAGILKPGTRAVSYPQVPEVRAVLRGTCARLDIPLTEADADAIEPLRDSVDGQTFSYRGAVYDLPLLGRHQLRNAAVALETVAALRARGWRIPDAAVHAGLAQVRWPARFEVLRRAPWFVLDGGHNPQCAQTVADNLARYFPGRRITLLV
;
A
#
# COMPACT_ATOMS: atom_id res chain seq x y z
N LEU A 1 -14.88 -14.20 -5.47
CA LEU A 1 -15.38 -13.03 -4.73
C LEU A 1 -14.98 -13.16 -3.27
N ASP A 2 -14.35 -12.14 -2.71
CA ASP A 2 -13.96 -12.09 -1.31
C ASP A 2 -15.20 -12.08 -0.41
N ALA A 3 -15.19 -12.88 0.68
CA ALA A 3 -16.29 -12.96 1.66
C ALA A 3 -16.58 -11.60 2.33
N THR A 4 -15.62 -10.67 2.34
CA THR A 4 -15.80 -9.31 2.89
C THR A 4 -16.44 -8.34 1.91
N ASN A 5 -16.64 -8.70 0.63
CA ASN A 5 -17.25 -7.85 -0.40
C ASN A 5 -18.78 -7.80 -0.31
N VAL A 6 -19.30 -7.56 0.88
CA VAL A 6 -20.77 -7.57 1.18
C VAL A 6 -21.42 -6.19 1.10
N ILE A 7 -20.62 -5.11 1.14
CA ILE A 7 -21.14 -3.73 1.12
C ILE A 7 -21.56 -3.38 -0.31
N ALA A 8 -22.82 -3.00 -0.50
CA ALA A 8 -23.37 -2.69 -1.81
C ALA A 8 -22.75 -1.44 -2.46
N ALA A 9 -22.49 -0.39 -1.67
CA ALA A 9 -21.86 0.84 -2.13
C ALA A 9 -20.89 1.36 -1.04
N PRO A 10 -19.63 0.90 -1.00
CA PRO A 10 -18.67 1.40 -0.03
C PRO A 10 -18.34 2.88 -0.27
N ALA A 11 -18.02 3.61 0.79
CA ALA A 11 -17.65 5.02 0.67
C ALA A 11 -16.39 5.20 -0.22
N CYS A 12 -15.46 4.28 -0.10
CA CYS A 12 -14.26 4.21 -0.94
C CYS A 12 -13.84 2.75 -1.11
N ALA A 13 -13.47 2.37 -2.32
CA ALA A 13 -12.85 1.09 -2.63
C ALA A 13 -11.36 1.31 -2.90
N VAL A 14 -10.51 0.63 -2.14
CA VAL A 14 -9.05 0.80 -2.24
C VAL A 14 -8.43 -0.47 -2.81
N ILE A 15 -7.68 -0.34 -3.89
CA ILE A 15 -6.92 -1.43 -4.50
C ILE A 15 -5.44 -1.19 -4.27
N THR A 16 -4.85 -2.00 -3.41
CA THR A 16 -3.42 -1.99 -3.12
C THR A 16 -2.63 -2.62 -4.26
N ASN A 17 -1.32 -2.77 -4.10
CA ASN A 17 -0.48 -3.37 -5.14
C ASN A 17 -1.03 -4.73 -5.58
N ILE A 18 -1.15 -4.91 -6.89
CA ILE A 18 -1.52 -6.19 -7.51
C ILE A 18 -0.25 -6.88 -8.01
N GLY A 19 -0.05 -8.11 -7.54
CA GLY A 19 1.03 -8.97 -7.96
C GLY A 19 0.56 -10.40 -8.17
N LEU A 20 1.45 -11.25 -8.64
CA LEU A 20 1.19 -12.68 -8.77
C LEU A 20 1.15 -13.30 -7.37
N ASP A 21 -0.05 -13.55 -6.88
CA ASP A 21 -0.34 -14.20 -5.63
C ASP A 21 -1.64 -14.98 -5.76
N HIS A 22 -1.77 -16.13 -5.10
CA HIS A 22 -2.92 -17.02 -5.20
C HIS A 22 -3.31 -17.35 -6.65
N THR A 23 -2.32 -17.60 -7.51
CA THR A 23 -2.51 -17.81 -8.95
C THR A 23 -3.45 -18.97 -9.27
N GLU A 24 -3.47 -19.99 -8.44
CA GLU A 24 -4.38 -21.13 -8.56
C GLU A 24 -5.87 -20.75 -8.49
N ILE A 25 -6.20 -19.61 -7.85
CA ILE A 25 -7.59 -19.17 -7.64
C ILE A 25 -7.90 -17.93 -8.46
N LEU A 26 -6.95 -16.97 -8.54
CA LEU A 26 -7.19 -15.65 -9.11
C LEU A 26 -6.76 -15.53 -10.57
N GLY A 27 -6.07 -16.55 -11.10
CA GLY A 27 -5.58 -16.60 -12.48
C GLY A 27 -4.08 -16.33 -12.60
N ASP A 28 -3.53 -16.69 -13.77
CA ASP A 28 -2.08 -16.74 -14.04
C ASP A 28 -1.51 -15.42 -14.55
N THR A 29 -2.35 -14.41 -14.76
CA THR A 29 -1.92 -13.09 -15.24
C THR A 29 -2.36 -11.96 -14.33
N LEU A 30 -1.57 -10.88 -14.30
CA LEU A 30 -1.90 -9.69 -13.51
C LEU A 30 -3.25 -9.09 -13.93
N ALA A 31 -3.60 -9.17 -15.23
CA ALA A 31 -4.89 -8.69 -15.72
C ALA A 31 -6.07 -9.51 -15.20
N GLN A 32 -5.93 -10.84 -15.05
CA GLN A 32 -6.95 -11.70 -14.47
C GLN A 32 -7.14 -11.36 -12.98
N ILE A 33 -6.05 -11.33 -12.22
CA ILE A 33 -6.07 -10.94 -10.79
C ILE A 33 -6.68 -9.54 -10.61
N ALA A 34 -6.34 -8.59 -11.50
CA ALA A 34 -6.91 -7.25 -11.47
C ALA A 34 -8.43 -7.25 -11.68
N ARG A 35 -8.96 -8.07 -12.60
CA ARG A 35 -10.40 -8.19 -12.83
C ARG A 35 -11.13 -8.75 -11.61
N GLU A 36 -10.56 -9.77 -10.97
CA GLU A 36 -11.14 -10.33 -9.73
C GLU A 36 -11.17 -9.29 -8.59
N LYS A 37 -10.05 -8.59 -8.38
CA LYS A 37 -9.96 -7.54 -7.34
C LYS A 37 -10.83 -6.31 -7.68
N ALA A 38 -11.03 -6.00 -8.95
CA ALA A 38 -11.94 -4.95 -9.39
C ALA A 38 -13.42 -5.24 -9.07
N GLY A 39 -13.76 -6.47 -8.66
CA GLY A 39 -15.11 -6.82 -8.18
C GLY A 39 -15.57 -6.06 -6.93
N ILE A 40 -14.66 -5.38 -6.21
CA ILE A 40 -15.03 -4.48 -5.11
C ILE A 40 -15.50 -3.09 -5.59
N LEU A 41 -15.25 -2.76 -6.86
CA LEU A 41 -15.67 -1.51 -7.48
C LEU A 41 -17.16 -1.59 -7.80
N LYS A 42 -17.95 -0.70 -7.19
CA LYS A 42 -19.43 -0.70 -7.31
C LYS A 42 -19.94 0.71 -7.62
N PRO A 43 -21.05 0.84 -8.36
CA PRO A 43 -21.66 2.15 -8.63
C PRO A 43 -21.85 2.98 -7.35
N GLY A 44 -21.60 4.28 -7.43
CA GLY A 44 -21.69 5.19 -6.28
C GLY A 44 -20.48 5.19 -5.33
N THR A 45 -19.46 4.36 -5.60
CA THR A 45 -18.20 4.32 -4.86
C THR A 45 -17.20 5.33 -5.44
N ARG A 46 -16.19 5.74 -4.66
CA ARG A 46 -14.93 6.29 -5.16
C ARG A 46 -13.86 5.20 -5.11
N ALA A 47 -13.00 5.16 -6.11
CA ALA A 47 -11.90 4.21 -6.15
C ALA A 47 -10.56 4.90 -5.93
N VAL A 48 -9.69 4.27 -5.14
CA VAL A 48 -8.29 4.65 -4.99
C VAL A 48 -7.41 3.45 -5.34
N SER A 49 -6.38 3.66 -6.12
CA SER A 49 -5.46 2.60 -6.52
C SER A 49 -4.02 2.93 -6.17
N TYR A 50 -3.29 1.91 -5.77
CA TYR A 50 -1.83 1.91 -5.73
C TYR A 50 -1.26 2.23 -7.13
N PRO A 51 -0.03 2.77 -7.27
CA PRO A 51 0.65 2.93 -8.54
C PRO A 51 0.88 1.55 -9.21
N GLN A 52 0.00 1.19 -10.12
CA GLN A 52 -0.01 -0.12 -10.76
C GLN A 52 0.84 -0.16 -12.04
N VAL A 53 1.25 -1.36 -12.43
CA VAL A 53 1.81 -1.60 -13.77
C VAL A 53 0.76 -1.30 -14.86
N PRO A 54 1.16 -0.94 -16.10
CA PRO A 54 0.24 -0.48 -17.14
C PRO A 54 -0.93 -1.43 -17.42
N GLU A 55 -0.68 -2.73 -17.43
CA GLU A 55 -1.67 -3.78 -17.66
C GLU A 55 -2.79 -3.76 -16.61
N VAL A 56 -2.43 -3.71 -15.34
CA VAL A 56 -3.37 -3.63 -14.21
C VAL A 56 -4.13 -2.31 -14.23
N ARG A 57 -3.41 -1.20 -14.47
CA ARG A 57 -3.99 0.14 -14.58
C ARG A 57 -5.07 0.19 -15.66
N ALA A 58 -4.83 -0.41 -16.83
CA ALA A 58 -5.80 -0.46 -17.90
C ALA A 58 -7.10 -1.17 -17.49
N VAL A 59 -7.00 -2.30 -16.77
CA VAL A 59 -8.16 -3.04 -16.26
C VAL A 59 -8.97 -2.20 -15.28
N LEU A 60 -8.29 -1.57 -14.31
CA LEU A 60 -8.95 -0.75 -13.27
C LEU A 60 -9.63 0.47 -13.89
N ARG A 61 -8.94 1.22 -14.76
CA ARG A 61 -9.50 2.37 -15.47
C ARG A 61 -10.71 1.98 -16.31
N GLY A 62 -10.62 0.90 -17.09
CA GLY A 62 -11.73 0.40 -17.91
C GLY A 62 -12.94 -0.01 -17.08
N THR A 63 -12.71 -0.65 -15.92
CA THR A 63 -13.80 -1.01 -15.00
C THR A 63 -14.44 0.21 -14.37
N CYS A 64 -13.64 1.17 -13.89
CA CYS A 64 -14.16 2.42 -13.33
C CYS A 64 -14.94 3.24 -14.35
N ALA A 65 -14.44 3.37 -15.57
CA ALA A 65 -15.14 4.08 -16.65
C ALA A 65 -16.51 3.45 -16.98
N ARG A 66 -16.57 2.11 -17.06
CA ARG A 66 -17.83 1.38 -17.32
C ARG A 66 -18.85 1.52 -16.20
N LEU A 67 -18.41 1.68 -14.96
CA LEU A 67 -19.26 1.79 -13.77
C LEU A 67 -19.52 3.24 -13.33
N ASP A 68 -18.98 4.22 -14.07
CA ASP A 68 -19.02 5.65 -13.74
C ASP A 68 -18.46 5.93 -12.32
N ILE A 69 -17.31 5.33 -12.02
CA ILE A 69 -16.62 5.46 -10.73
C ILE A 69 -15.42 6.40 -10.88
N PRO A 70 -15.34 7.49 -10.12
CA PRO A 70 -14.12 8.30 -10.04
C PRO A 70 -12.95 7.48 -9.49
N LEU A 71 -11.87 7.34 -10.28
CA LEU A 71 -10.64 6.67 -9.89
C LEU A 71 -9.53 7.68 -9.63
N THR A 72 -8.93 7.60 -8.45
CA THR A 72 -7.69 8.29 -8.09
C THR A 72 -6.56 7.27 -8.02
N GLU A 73 -5.50 7.48 -8.76
CA GLU A 73 -4.27 6.67 -8.65
C GLU A 73 -3.27 7.44 -7.78
N ALA A 74 -2.71 6.77 -6.76
CA ALA A 74 -1.65 7.37 -5.98
C ALA A 74 -0.43 7.63 -6.87
N ASP A 75 0.13 8.81 -6.74
CA ASP A 75 1.24 9.27 -7.58
C ASP A 75 2.57 8.89 -6.93
N ALA A 76 3.27 7.91 -7.50
CA ALA A 76 4.57 7.48 -7.00
C ALA A 76 5.66 8.55 -7.17
N ASP A 77 5.55 9.38 -8.20
CA ASP A 77 6.54 10.42 -8.53
C ASP A 77 6.39 11.65 -7.62
N ALA A 78 5.23 11.81 -7.00
CA ALA A 78 5.00 12.85 -5.99
C ALA A 78 5.54 12.49 -4.59
N ILE A 79 6.09 11.27 -4.41
CA ILE A 79 6.68 10.83 -3.15
C ILE A 79 8.15 11.26 -3.12
N GLU A 80 8.51 12.15 -2.22
CA GLU A 80 9.89 12.56 -1.97
C GLU A 80 10.35 12.05 -0.60
N PRO A 81 11.23 11.04 -0.53
CA PRO A 81 11.82 10.60 0.73
C PRO A 81 12.77 11.66 1.27
N LEU A 82 12.54 12.13 2.50
CA LEU A 82 13.37 13.14 3.17
C LEU A 82 14.32 12.51 4.19
N ARG A 83 13.84 11.52 4.93
CA ARG A 83 14.62 10.73 5.89
C ARG A 83 14.23 9.26 5.78
N ASP A 84 15.23 8.38 5.87
CA ASP A 84 15.00 6.94 5.81
C ASP A 84 16.06 6.23 6.67
N SER A 85 15.62 5.67 7.78
CA SER A 85 16.48 4.97 8.73
C SER A 85 15.72 3.80 9.36
N VAL A 86 16.43 2.97 10.12
CA VAL A 86 15.86 1.87 10.90
C VAL A 86 14.89 2.33 12.01
N ASP A 87 14.84 3.63 12.28
CA ASP A 87 13.93 4.25 13.26
C ASP A 87 12.65 4.79 12.62
N GLY A 88 12.53 4.69 11.30
CA GLY A 88 11.39 5.19 10.55
C GLY A 88 11.79 6.07 9.38
N GLN A 89 10.79 6.54 8.68
CA GLN A 89 10.90 7.33 7.46
C GLN A 89 10.18 8.67 7.63
N THR A 90 10.66 9.71 6.94
CA THR A 90 9.95 10.98 6.75
C THR A 90 9.90 11.23 5.24
N PHE A 91 8.76 11.62 4.72
CA PHE A 91 8.59 11.87 3.29
C PHE A 91 7.66 13.06 3.03
N SER A 92 7.83 13.69 1.88
CA SER A 92 6.88 14.66 1.34
C SER A 92 5.93 13.97 0.37
N TYR A 93 4.66 14.34 0.40
CA TYR A 93 3.68 13.95 -0.60
C TYR A 93 2.74 15.12 -0.88
N ARG A 94 2.66 15.55 -2.15
CA ARG A 94 1.85 16.71 -2.58
C ARG A 94 2.07 17.97 -1.72
N GLY A 95 3.31 18.22 -1.33
CA GLY A 95 3.72 19.43 -0.58
C GLY A 95 3.52 19.36 0.93
N ALA A 96 2.97 18.29 1.48
CA ALA A 96 2.90 18.04 2.92
C ALA A 96 3.92 16.99 3.37
N VAL A 97 4.46 17.14 4.57
CA VAL A 97 5.50 16.26 5.13
C VAL A 97 4.89 15.34 6.18
N TYR A 98 5.23 14.06 6.11
CA TYR A 98 4.69 13.02 6.99
C TYR A 98 5.80 12.16 7.58
N ASP A 99 5.65 11.76 8.84
CA ASP A 99 6.45 10.73 9.48
C ASP A 99 5.76 9.38 9.36
N LEU A 100 6.54 8.32 9.14
CA LEU A 100 6.06 6.95 8.97
C LEU A 100 7.02 5.98 9.66
N PRO A 101 6.62 5.30 10.74
CA PRO A 101 7.48 4.33 11.43
C PRO A 101 7.64 3.01 10.67
N LEU A 102 6.77 2.71 9.70
CA LEU A 102 6.90 1.50 8.89
C LEU A 102 8.06 1.63 7.90
N LEU A 103 8.88 0.59 7.79
CA LEU A 103 10.12 0.59 7.04
C LEU A 103 9.95 0.09 5.59
N GLY A 104 10.76 0.64 4.70
CA GLY A 104 10.83 0.26 3.29
C GLY A 104 10.05 1.17 2.35
N ARG A 105 10.58 1.33 1.14
CA ARG A 105 10.02 2.24 0.11
C ARG A 105 8.59 1.90 -0.29
N HIS A 106 8.21 0.62 -0.25
CA HIS A 106 6.84 0.19 -0.53
C HIS A 106 5.84 0.77 0.47
N GLN A 107 6.26 1.03 1.72
CA GLN A 107 5.40 1.64 2.74
C GLN A 107 5.10 3.11 2.44
N LEU A 108 6.02 3.84 1.80
CA LEU A 108 5.74 5.21 1.34
C LEU A 108 4.62 5.22 0.29
N ARG A 109 4.62 4.24 -0.63
CA ARG A 109 3.53 4.09 -1.62
C ARG A 109 2.22 3.68 -0.96
N ASN A 110 2.26 2.80 0.04
CA ASN A 110 1.07 2.45 0.83
C ASN A 110 0.53 3.68 1.58
N ALA A 111 1.40 4.51 2.15
CA ALA A 111 1.02 5.76 2.80
C ALA A 111 0.38 6.75 1.81
N ALA A 112 0.93 6.88 0.59
CA ALA A 112 0.32 7.70 -0.46
C ALA A 112 -1.10 7.22 -0.82
N VAL A 113 -1.33 5.90 -0.92
CA VAL A 113 -2.68 5.32 -1.11
C VAL A 113 -3.60 5.68 0.04
N ALA A 114 -3.13 5.62 1.28
CA ALA A 114 -3.91 6.03 2.46
C ALA A 114 -4.27 7.52 2.41
N LEU A 115 -3.34 8.38 2.03
CA LEU A 115 -3.55 9.82 1.87
C LEU A 115 -4.58 10.13 0.78
N GLU A 116 -4.51 9.47 -0.38
CA GLU A 116 -5.53 9.60 -1.45
C GLU A 116 -6.89 9.07 -0.99
N THR A 117 -6.91 8.02 -0.17
CA THR A 117 -8.15 7.50 0.41
C THR A 117 -8.78 8.52 1.35
N VAL A 118 -8.00 9.19 2.19
CA VAL A 118 -8.48 10.28 3.04
C VAL A 118 -9.04 11.43 2.19
N ALA A 119 -8.34 11.80 1.11
CA ALA A 119 -8.82 12.84 0.19
C ALA A 119 -10.15 12.44 -0.47
N ALA A 120 -10.28 11.19 -0.91
CA ALA A 120 -11.52 10.66 -1.48
C ALA A 120 -12.69 10.66 -0.48
N LEU A 121 -12.45 10.33 0.79
CA LEU A 121 -13.44 10.39 1.86
C LEU A 121 -13.85 11.83 2.18
N ARG A 122 -12.89 12.75 2.28
CA ARG A 122 -13.16 14.19 2.46
C ARG A 122 -14.04 14.76 1.34
N ALA A 123 -13.78 14.37 0.09
CA ALA A 123 -14.59 14.75 -1.05
C ALA A 123 -16.05 14.19 -0.98
N ARG A 124 -16.31 13.24 -0.09
CA ARG A 124 -17.65 12.73 0.24
C ARG A 124 -18.25 13.37 1.51
N GLY A 125 -17.62 14.41 2.05
CA GLY A 125 -18.09 15.14 3.23
C GLY A 125 -17.61 14.60 4.57
N TRP A 126 -16.70 13.62 4.61
CA TRP A 126 -16.11 13.14 5.86
C TRP A 126 -15.20 14.20 6.46
N ARG A 127 -15.37 14.49 7.73
CA ARG A 127 -14.52 15.45 8.46
C ARG A 127 -13.32 14.72 9.05
N ILE A 128 -12.19 14.76 8.35
CA ILE A 128 -10.92 14.17 8.78
C ILE A 128 -9.89 15.32 8.84
N PRO A 129 -9.55 15.85 10.02
CA PRO A 129 -8.58 16.95 10.15
C PRO A 129 -7.17 16.52 9.74
N ASP A 130 -6.35 17.46 9.26
CA ASP A 130 -4.95 17.16 8.89
C ASP A 130 -4.15 16.64 10.09
N ALA A 131 -4.37 17.18 11.28
CA ALA A 131 -3.73 16.69 12.50
C ALA A 131 -4.01 15.19 12.75
N ALA A 132 -5.23 14.70 12.44
CA ALA A 132 -5.55 13.28 12.58
C ALA A 132 -4.82 12.42 11.53
N VAL A 133 -4.63 12.94 10.32
CA VAL A 133 -3.89 12.26 9.26
C VAL A 133 -2.41 12.14 9.63
N HIS A 134 -1.79 13.24 10.06
CA HIS A 134 -0.40 13.24 10.53
C HIS A 134 -0.21 12.29 11.72
N ALA A 135 -1.06 12.37 12.73
CA ALA A 135 -1.01 11.50 13.90
C ALA A 135 -1.20 10.03 13.53
N GLY A 136 -2.14 9.72 12.62
CA GLY A 136 -2.41 8.35 12.17
C GLY A 136 -1.21 7.74 11.44
N LEU A 137 -0.53 8.48 10.57
CA LEU A 137 0.68 8.00 9.88
C LEU A 137 1.86 7.87 10.83
N ALA A 138 2.08 8.86 11.72
CA ALA A 138 3.20 8.87 12.65
C ALA A 138 3.10 7.79 13.76
N GLN A 139 1.88 7.31 14.05
CA GLN A 139 1.63 6.34 15.11
C GLN A 139 1.27 4.95 14.59
N VAL A 140 1.23 4.75 13.27
CA VAL A 140 0.86 3.46 12.69
C VAL A 140 1.82 2.36 13.15
N ARG A 141 1.26 1.23 13.56
CA ARG A 141 2.01 0.02 13.90
C ARG A 141 1.40 -1.15 13.15
N TRP A 142 2.25 -1.95 12.57
CA TRP A 142 1.83 -3.17 11.91
C TRP A 142 2.80 -4.30 12.26
N PRO A 143 2.45 -5.14 13.20
CA PRO A 143 3.31 -6.26 13.62
C PRO A 143 3.71 -7.13 12.43
N ALA A 144 4.93 -7.65 12.49
CA ALA A 144 5.50 -8.52 11.46
C ALA A 144 5.53 -7.89 10.03
N ARG A 145 5.76 -6.58 9.93
CA ARG A 145 6.06 -5.89 8.66
C ARG A 145 7.42 -5.22 8.75
N PHE A 146 8.48 -5.99 8.51
CA PHE A 146 9.88 -5.62 8.71
C PHE A 146 10.10 -4.96 10.08
N GLU A 147 9.51 -5.60 11.09
CA GLU A 147 9.48 -5.08 12.46
C GLU A 147 10.78 -5.35 13.18
N VAL A 148 11.42 -4.31 13.69
CA VAL A 148 12.65 -4.42 14.49
C VAL A 148 12.25 -4.71 15.93
N LEU A 149 12.33 -5.99 16.34
CA LEU A 149 11.97 -6.42 17.69
C LEU A 149 13.10 -6.20 18.69
N ARG A 150 14.36 -6.24 18.25
CA ARG A 150 15.54 -6.08 19.11
C ARG A 150 16.72 -5.54 18.31
N ARG A 151 17.60 -4.76 18.95
CA ARG A 151 18.75 -4.11 18.31
C ARG A 151 20.12 -4.68 18.66
N ALA A 152 20.20 -5.45 19.74
CA ALA A 152 21.46 -6.04 20.20
C ALA A 152 21.25 -7.48 20.69
N PRO A 153 21.54 -8.52 19.90
CA PRO A 153 21.72 -8.46 18.45
C PRO A 153 20.44 -8.02 17.74
N TRP A 154 20.59 -7.54 16.49
CA TRP A 154 19.41 -7.20 15.69
C TRP A 154 18.51 -8.42 15.46
N PHE A 155 17.21 -8.23 15.68
CA PHE A 155 16.20 -9.22 15.39
C PHE A 155 15.04 -8.52 14.68
N VAL A 156 14.80 -8.94 13.43
CA VAL A 156 13.75 -8.37 12.56
C VAL A 156 12.75 -9.47 12.23
N LEU A 157 11.47 -9.14 12.31
CA LEU A 157 10.37 -10.04 11.98
C LEU A 157 9.61 -9.50 10.75
N ASP A 158 9.38 -10.37 9.75
CA ASP A 158 8.53 -10.09 8.62
C ASP A 158 7.63 -11.30 8.31
N GLY A 159 6.35 -11.05 8.04
CA GLY A 159 5.35 -12.06 7.70
C GLY A 159 5.20 -12.30 6.20
N GLY A 160 6.18 -11.87 5.39
CA GLY A 160 6.17 -12.09 3.95
C GLY A 160 6.27 -13.57 3.60
N HIS A 161 5.39 -14.06 2.73
CA HIS A 161 5.26 -15.48 2.38
C HIS A 161 5.12 -15.73 0.88
N ASN A 162 5.32 -14.70 0.05
CA ASN A 162 5.31 -14.81 -1.40
C ASN A 162 6.57 -14.18 -2.02
N PRO A 163 6.87 -14.43 -3.31
CA PRO A 163 8.09 -13.93 -3.95
C PRO A 163 8.25 -12.41 -3.90
N GLN A 164 7.17 -11.64 -4.02
CA GLN A 164 7.22 -10.18 -3.93
C GLN A 164 7.60 -9.70 -2.53
N CYS A 165 7.05 -10.34 -1.51
CA CYS A 165 7.42 -10.06 -0.12
C CYS A 165 8.88 -10.40 0.15
N ALA A 166 9.36 -11.54 -0.36
CA ALA A 166 10.76 -11.94 -0.21
C ALA A 166 11.72 -10.92 -0.86
N GLN A 167 11.40 -10.42 -2.06
CA GLN A 167 12.17 -9.35 -2.69
C GLN A 167 12.16 -8.07 -1.84
N THR A 168 10.99 -7.69 -1.32
CA THR A 168 10.86 -6.52 -0.44
C THR A 168 11.71 -6.64 0.83
N VAL A 169 11.73 -7.83 1.45
CA VAL A 169 12.58 -8.12 2.62
C VAL A 169 14.05 -8.02 2.25
N ALA A 170 14.48 -8.58 1.12
CA ALA A 170 15.85 -8.51 0.63
C ALA A 170 16.29 -7.04 0.40
N ASP A 171 15.45 -6.24 -0.25
CA ASP A 171 15.71 -4.82 -0.50
C ASP A 171 15.84 -4.03 0.83
N ASN A 172 14.99 -4.31 1.80
CA ASN A 172 15.04 -3.68 3.12
C ASN A 172 16.29 -4.10 3.91
N LEU A 173 16.66 -5.39 3.86
CA LEU A 173 17.89 -5.87 4.49
C LEU A 173 19.13 -5.20 3.91
N ALA A 174 19.23 -5.11 2.57
CA ALA A 174 20.31 -4.43 1.90
C ALA A 174 20.38 -2.93 2.26
N ARG A 175 19.21 -2.29 2.45
CA ARG A 175 19.09 -0.87 2.75
C ARG A 175 19.46 -0.55 4.21
N TYR A 176 18.88 -1.27 5.16
CA TYR A 176 19.01 -0.94 6.60
C TYR A 176 20.16 -1.66 7.28
N PHE A 177 20.68 -2.73 6.70
CA PHE A 177 21.76 -3.55 7.26
C PHE A 177 22.88 -3.85 6.24
N PRO A 178 23.40 -2.83 5.54
CA PRO A 178 24.41 -3.05 4.49
C PRO A 178 25.66 -3.71 5.07
N GLY A 179 26.18 -4.71 4.36
CA GLY A 179 27.41 -5.43 4.71
C GLY A 179 27.35 -6.31 5.96
N ARG A 180 26.19 -6.46 6.59
CA ARG A 180 26.03 -7.34 7.75
C ARG A 180 25.77 -8.79 7.31
N ARG A 181 26.32 -9.74 8.09
CA ARG A 181 25.94 -11.15 7.95
C ARG A 181 24.51 -11.33 8.49
N ILE A 182 23.65 -11.89 7.67
CA ILE A 182 22.24 -12.16 8.00
C ILE A 182 22.08 -13.66 8.25
N THR A 183 21.37 -14.02 9.31
CA THR A 183 20.85 -15.37 9.52
C THR A 183 19.34 -15.31 9.29
N LEU A 184 18.84 -16.10 8.35
CA LEU A 184 17.42 -16.19 8.03
C LEU A 184 16.83 -17.42 8.73
N LEU A 185 15.70 -17.24 9.42
CA LEU A 185 14.87 -18.29 9.97
C LEU A 185 13.55 -18.28 9.19
N VAL A 186 13.19 -19.43 8.58
CA VAL A 186 11.99 -19.59 7.74
C VAL A 186 11.16 -20.76 8.29
#